data_495ff06e1a07abae13429895ffc46ee4
#
_entry.id   495ff06e1a07abae13429895ffc46ee4
#
_cell.length_a   1.000
_cell.length_b   1.000
_cell.length_c   1.000
_cell.angle_alpha   90.00
_cell.angle_beta   90.00
_cell.angle_gamma   90.00
#
_symmetry.space_group_name_H-M   'P 1'
#
loop_
_entity.id
_entity.type
_entity.pdbx_description
1 polymer ?
#
loop_
_entity_poly.entity_id
_entity_poly.type
_entity_poly.pdbx_seq_one_letter_code
_entity_poly.pdbx_strand_id
1 'polypeptide(L)'
;MAMAILFTGKSSANASLILCIIAVSLVSMALGRHGLAGRKDPDEKVFNVLRYGAHPGSEDNALSFIRAWKAACNYRGKARLLFPKGTFLTGATIFQGPCLGPAPIKVQIAGTLRAVPDPSMYEEDFWISFENINGLLVTGTGTVDGQGNAVWKYNVGDGGAIIGSLGKYQDEEDVRGITVKNCTLNNTDNGIRIKTFGGSPPSQASGILFQDIVMNRVKNPIIIDQFYGNKESPSRVKLRDVRYHNIRGTSTSVVGVNIKCSHTVPCERVSLSNISLKYVGEKKSNHEISSVCTNAKLNYAGFQLPSPCR
;
A
#
# COMPACT_ATOMS: atom_id res chain seq x y z
N MET A 1 -7.10 -12.75 12.95
CA MET A 1 -7.66 -12.02 11.79
C MET A 1 -6.77 -10.84 11.49
N ALA A 2 -6.24 -10.75 10.31
CA ALA A 2 -5.32 -9.70 9.91
C ALA A 2 -6.08 -8.58 9.22
N MET A 3 -5.80 -7.37 9.62
CA MET A 3 -6.37 -6.20 8.99
C MET A 3 -5.44 -5.73 7.87
N ALA A 4 -5.81 -5.99 6.64
CA ALA A 4 -5.05 -5.62 5.46
C ALA A 4 -5.75 -4.54 4.64
N ILE A 5 -4.97 -3.68 4.00
CA ILE A 5 -5.42 -2.92 2.83
C ILE A 5 -5.01 -3.74 1.62
N LEU A 6 -5.99 -4.29 0.92
CA LEU A 6 -5.79 -5.18 -0.22
C LEU A 6 -6.00 -4.41 -1.53
N PHE A 7 -5.10 -4.65 -2.49
CA PHE A 7 -5.19 -4.06 -3.83
C PHE A 7 -5.23 -5.20 -4.84
N THR A 8 -6.36 -5.38 -5.54
CA THR A 8 -6.53 -6.36 -6.61
C THR A 8 -6.95 -5.64 -7.90
N GLY A 9 -6.50 -6.10 -9.06
CA GLY A 9 -6.73 -5.42 -10.34
C GLY A 9 -7.50 -6.28 -11.34
N LYS A 10 -8.48 -5.67 -12.02
CA LYS A 10 -8.97 -6.09 -13.35
C LYS A 10 -8.78 -4.91 -14.31
N SER A 11 -8.15 -5.10 -15.45
CA SER A 11 -7.95 -4.10 -16.50
C SER A 11 -8.65 -4.52 -17.78
N SER A 12 -9.40 -3.62 -18.38
CA SER A 12 -9.79 -3.76 -19.78
C SER A 12 -8.74 -3.07 -20.66
N ALA A 13 -8.25 -3.78 -21.65
CA ALA A 13 -7.26 -3.28 -22.58
C ALA A 13 -7.80 -2.15 -23.42
N ASN A 14 -7.18 -0.98 -23.37
CA ASN A 14 -7.08 -0.06 -24.51
C ASN A 14 -5.77 0.72 -24.40
N ALA A 15 -4.89 0.43 -25.35
CA ALA A 15 -3.63 1.14 -25.55
C ALA A 15 -3.90 2.50 -26.18
N SER A 16 -3.41 3.57 -25.58
CA SER A 16 -3.23 4.86 -26.27
C SER A 16 -1.81 5.37 -26.02
N LEU A 17 -1.12 5.43 -27.13
CA LEU A 17 0.19 6.01 -27.33
C LEU A 17 0.13 7.52 -27.03
N ILE A 18 0.98 8.05 -26.15
CA ILE A 18 1.22 9.48 -26.03
C ILE A 18 2.69 9.77 -26.27
N LEU A 19 2.89 10.54 -27.31
CA LEU A 19 4.14 11.08 -27.82
C LEU A 19 4.73 12.11 -26.83
N CYS A 20 6.01 11.95 -26.49
CA CYS A 20 6.78 12.96 -25.76
C CYS A 20 7.15 14.13 -26.68
N ILE A 21 6.77 15.33 -26.31
CA ILE A 21 7.37 16.56 -26.81
C ILE A 21 8.20 17.16 -25.69
N ILE A 22 9.50 17.26 -25.93
CA ILE A 22 10.47 17.92 -25.06
C ILE A 22 10.42 19.43 -25.38
N ALA A 23 10.13 20.23 -24.36
CA ALA A 23 10.42 21.66 -24.41
C ALA A 23 11.33 22.04 -23.25
N VAL A 24 12.57 22.39 -23.58
CA VAL A 24 13.54 22.98 -22.68
C VAL A 24 13.24 24.48 -22.59
N SER A 25 13.06 24.99 -21.39
CA SER A 25 13.25 26.43 -21.13
C SER A 25 13.83 26.65 -19.73
N LEU A 26 15.05 27.15 -19.75
CA LEU A 26 15.76 27.78 -18.65
C LEU A 26 15.02 29.05 -18.22
N VAL A 27 14.77 29.27 -16.93
CA VAL A 27 14.81 30.59 -16.28
C VAL A 27 14.91 30.48 -14.77
N SER A 28 16.00 30.99 -14.23
CA SER A 28 16.22 31.73 -12.96
C SER A 28 15.68 31.27 -11.60
N MET A 29 16.65 31.15 -10.73
CA MET A 29 16.51 31.09 -9.26
C MET A 29 15.81 32.32 -8.69
N ALA A 30 14.83 32.07 -7.82
CA ALA A 30 14.48 32.98 -6.72
C ALA A 30 14.21 32.15 -5.48
N LEU A 31 14.99 32.33 -4.43
CA LEU A 31 14.80 31.74 -3.12
C LEU A 31 13.50 32.26 -2.52
N GLY A 32 12.57 31.37 -2.28
CA GLY A 32 11.36 31.61 -1.49
C GLY A 32 11.03 30.36 -0.70
N ARG A 33 11.36 30.34 0.60
CA ARG A 33 10.85 29.37 1.56
C ARG A 33 9.33 29.53 1.65
N HIS A 34 8.58 28.67 0.97
CA HIS A 34 7.15 28.53 1.21
C HIS A 34 6.86 27.07 1.46
N GLY A 35 6.24 26.79 2.60
CA GLY A 35 5.78 25.47 3.00
C GLY A 35 4.91 24.84 1.91
N LEU A 36 5.18 23.59 1.58
CA LEU A 36 4.41 22.77 0.65
C LEU A 36 3.02 22.43 1.22
N ALA A 37 2.15 23.45 1.28
CA ALA A 37 0.72 23.21 1.30
C ALA A 37 0.35 22.69 -0.07
N GLY A 38 -0.13 21.43 -0.15
CA GLY A 38 -0.46 20.76 -1.40
C GLY A 38 -1.35 21.64 -2.29
N ARG A 39 -0.81 22.03 -3.44
CA ARG A 39 -1.50 22.86 -4.44
C ARG A 39 -2.77 22.11 -4.87
N LYS A 40 -3.95 22.69 -4.63
CA LYS A 40 -5.22 22.13 -5.09
C LYS A 40 -5.20 22.10 -6.62
N ASP A 41 -5.41 20.92 -7.21
CA ASP A 41 -5.67 20.80 -8.64
C ASP A 41 -7.09 21.36 -8.88
N PRO A 42 -7.27 22.45 -9.63
CA PRO A 42 -8.58 23.08 -9.80
C PRO A 42 -9.59 22.16 -10.50
N ASP A 43 -9.11 21.16 -11.25
CA ASP A 43 -9.94 20.24 -12.02
C ASP A 43 -10.33 18.98 -11.22
N GLU A 44 -9.87 18.87 -9.96
CA GLU A 44 -10.09 17.67 -9.15
C GLU A 44 -11.27 17.85 -8.18
N LYS A 45 -12.28 17.01 -8.33
CA LYS A 45 -13.43 16.98 -7.43
C LYS A 45 -13.11 16.17 -6.17
N VAL A 46 -13.37 16.78 -5.00
CA VAL A 46 -13.15 16.17 -3.70
C VAL A 46 -14.45 15.58 -3.15
N PHE A 47 -14.39 14.29 -2.84
CA PHE A 47 -15.46 13.53 -2.21
C PHE A 47 -15.07 13.30 -0.74
N ASN A 48 -15.50 14.22 0.12
CA ASN A 48 -15.21 14.16 1.55
C ASN A 48 -16.21 13.22 2.23
N VAL A 49 -15.72 12.20 2.94
CA VAL A 49 -16.54 11.16 3.60
C VAL A 49 -17.58 11.73 4.58
N LEU A 50 -17.30 12.88 5.20
CA LEU A 50 -18.27 13.55 6.10
C LEU A 50 -19.57 13.93 5.37
N ARG A 51 -19.48 14.25 4.07
CA ARG A 51 -20.68 14.60 3.27
C ARG A 51 -21.52 13.38 2.90
N TYR A 52 -21.05 12.20 3.22
CA TYR A 52 -21.71 10.92 2.95
C TYR A 52 -22.12 10.21 4.23
N GLY A 53 -22.12 10.93 5.36
CA GLY A 53 -22.57 10.44 6.64
C GLY A 53 -21.49 9.81 7.53
N ALA A 54 -20.21 9.99 7.19
CA ALA A 54 -19.16 9.58 8.10
C ALA A 54 -19.02 10.55 9.28
N HIS A 55 -18.80 10.02 10.48
CA HIS A 55 -18.59 10.79 11.69
C HIS A 55 -17.32 10.31 12.41
N PRO A 56 -16.43 11.22 12.85
CA PRO A 56 -15.36 10.86 13.78
C PRO A 56 -15.96 10.34 15.10
N GLY A 57 -15.40 9.26 15.64
CA GLY A 57 -15.86 8.68 16.90
C GLY A 57 -15.82 7.16 16.91
N SER A 58 -16.73 6.55 17.68
CA SER A 58 -16.79 5.11 17.94
C SER A 58 -17.78 4.34 17.06
N GLU A 59 -18.51 5.01 16.18
CA GLU A 59 -19.46 4.37 15.27
C GLU A 59 -18.75 3.85 14.02
N ASP A 60 -19.25 2.75 13.47
CA ASP A 60 -18.74 2.17 12.22
C ASP A 60 -19.12 3.02 11.01
N ASN A 61 -18.12 3.47 10.27
CA ASN A 61 -18.26 4.34 9.12
C ASN A 61 -18.20 3.61 7.76
N ALA A 62 -18.15 2.27 7.72
CA ALA A 62 -17.92 1.51 6.49
C ALA A 62 -18.90 1.87 5.38
N LEU A 63 -20.21 1.92 5.68
CA LEU A 63 -21.24 2.28 4.70
C LEU A 63 -21.07 3.71 4.15
N SER A 64 -20.70 4.64 5.01
CA SER A 64 -20.47 6.04 4.62
C SER A 64 -19.26 6.16 3.70
N PHE A 65 -18.20 5.41 3.96
CA PHE A 65 -17.02 5.34 3.11
C PHE A 65 -17.33 4.73 1.75
N ILE A 66 -18.11 3.64 1.71
CA ILE A 66 -18.56 3.01 0.46
C ILE A 66 -19.44 3.96 -0.38
N ARG A 67 -20.33 4.73 0.25
CA ARG A 67 -21.13 5.75 -0.45
C ARG A 67 -20.26 6.84 -1.06
N ALA A 68 -19.29 7.36 -0.31
CA ALA A 68 -18.35 8.36 -0.78
C ALA A 68 -17.48 7.83 -1.93
N TRP A 69 -17.02 6.57 -1.81
CA TRP A 69 -16.27 5.89 -2.86
C TRP A 69 -17.09 5.74 -4.14
N LYS A 70 -18.31 5.21 -4.05
CA LYS A 70 -19.18 5.05 -5.22
C LYS A 70 -19.37 6.37 -5.96
N ALA A 71 -19.56 7.48 -5.23
CA ALA A 71 -19.68 8.80 -5.83
C ALA A 71 -18.37 9.26 -6.51
N ALA A 72 -17.21 9.00 -5.91
CA ALA A 72 -15.92 9.33 -6.48
C ALA A 72 -15.58 8.46 -7.71
N CYS A 73 -15.81 7.16 -7.62
CA CYS A 73 -15.51 6.19 -8.66
C CYS A 73 -16.43 6.36 -9.90
N ASN A 74 -17.67 6.77 -9.72
CA ASN A 74 -18.61 7.05 -10.80
C ASN A 74 -18.45 8.46 -11.40
N TYR A 75 -17.58 9.31 -10.86
CA TYR A 75 -17.32 10.61 -11.42
C TYR A 75 -16.37 10.50 -12.63
N ARG A 76 -16.76 11.14 -13.76
CA ARG A 76 -16.00 11.04 -15.02
C ARG A 76 -14.77 11.95 -15.11
N GLY A 77 -14.56 12.84 -14.14
CA GLY A 77 -13.37 13.69 -14.02
C GLY A 77 -12.37 13.16 -12.97
N LYS A 78 -11.31 13.93 -12.73
CA LYS A 78 -10.34 13.63 -11.66
C LYS A 78 -11.04 13.61 -10.31
N ALA A 79 -10.93 12.52 -9.56
CA ALA A 79 -11.59 12.33 -8.28
C ALA A 79 -10.60 12.10 -7.14
N ARG A 80 -10.93 12.68 -5.98
CA ARG A 80 -10.23 12.44 -4.72
C ARG A 80 -11.23 12.07 -3.62
N LEU A 81 -11.14 10.86 -3.09
CA LEU A 81 -11.78 10.49 -1.84
C LEU A 81 -10.96 11.06 -0.67
N LEU A 82 -11.59 11.83 0.20
CA LEU A 82 -10.93 12.48 1.32
C LEU A 82 -11.47 11.96 2.66
N PHE A 83 -10.58 11.41 3.47
CA PHE A 83 -10.77 11.17 4.90
C PHE A 83 -10.11 12.34 5.66
N PRO A 84 -10.90 13.33 6.15
CA PRO A 84 -10.35 14.53 6.78
C PRO A 84 -9.78 14.24 8.17
N LYS A 85 -9.28 15.27 8.87
CA LYS A 85 -8.82 15.14 10.25
C LYS A 85 -9.95 14.62 11.14
N GLY A 86 -9.61 13.74 12.06
CA GLY A 86 -10.51 13.02 12.96
C GLY A 86 -10.14 11.55 13.03
N THR A 87 -10.70 10.84 14.00
CA THR A 87 -10.54 9.39 14.13
C THR A 87 -11.85 8.72 13.73
N PHE A 88 -11.80 7.89 12.70
CA PHE A 88 -12.96 7.20 12.14
C PHE A 88 -12.80 5.70 12.40
N LEU A 89 -13.70 5.14 13.19
CA LEU A 89 -13.81 3.69 13.34
C LEU A 89 -14.46 3.12 12.08
N THR A 90 -13.95 1.97 11.58
CA THR A 90 -14.57 1.27 10.46
C THR A 90 -14.31 -0.22 10.51
N GLY A 91 -15.34 -1.00 10.22
CA GLY A 91 -15.27 -2.44 9.94
C GLY A 91 -14.73 -2.73 8.55
N ALA A 92 -15.00 -3.94 8.05
CA ALA A 92 -14.60 -4.37 6.71
C ALA A 92 -15.16 -3.44 5.64
N THR A 93 -14.28 -2.92 4.77
CA THR A 93 -14.65 -1.94 3.75
C THR A 93 -14.03 -2.31 2.40
N ILE A 94 -14.85 -2.50 1.38
CA ILE A 94 -14.43 -2.81 0.01
C ILE A 94 -14.70 -1.60 -0.90
N PHE A 95 -13.66 -1.09 -1.50
CA PHE A 95 -13.72 -0.04 -2.52
C PHE A 95 -13.62 -0.67 -3.90
N GLN A 96 -14.77 -0.94 -4.50
CA GLN A 96 -14.92 -1.67 -5.76
C GLN A 96 -14.88 -0.74 -6.96
N GLY A 97 -14.08 -1.10 -7.98
CA GLY A 97 -14.12 -0.55 -9.34
C GLY A 97 -15.00 -1.40 -10.29
N PRO A 98 -14.93 -1.14 -11.61
CA PRO A 98 -14.08 -0.17 -12.26
C PRO A 98 -14.55 1.27 -12.07
N CYS A 99 -13.60 2.23 -12.00
CA CYS A 99 -13.91 3.64 -11.89
C CYS A 99 -14.01 4.31 -13.28
N LEU A 100 -14.93 5.27 -13.43
CA LEU A 100 -15.24 5.90 -14.72
C LEU A 100 -14.33 7.08 -15.07
N GLY A 101 -13.65 7.67 -14.08
CA GLY A 101 -12.79 8.83 -14.25
C GLY A 101 -11.36 8.46 -14.71
N PRO A 102 -10.53 9.47 -15.04
CA PRO A 102 -9.15 9.25 -15.42
C PRO A 102 -8.32 8.74 -14.24
N ALA A 103 -7.46 7.76 -14.52
CA ALA A 103 -6.50 7.24 -13.55
C ALA A 103 -5.37 8.24 -13.25
N PRO A 104 -4.82 8.26 -12.04
CA PRO A 104 -5.26 7.48 -10.87
C PRO A 104 -6.41 8.16 -10.12
N ILE A 105 -7.33 7.36 -9.58
CA ILE A 105 -8.23 7.85 -8.53
C ILE A 105 -7.42 8.04 -7.24
N LYS A 106 -7.62 9.16 -6.56
CA LYS A 106 -6.86 9.48 -5.33
C LYS A 106 -7.65 9.16 -4.08
N VAL A 107 -6.98 8.56 -3.10
CA VAL A 107 -7.48 8.35 -1.73
C VAL A 107 -6.56 9.09 -0.78
N GLN A 108 -7.05 10.18 -0.19
CA GLN A 108 -6.30 10.99 0.75
C GLN A 108 -6.77 10.76 2.18
N ILE A 109 -5.88 10.22 3.01
CA ILE A 109 -6.12 10.00 4.44
C ILE A 109 -5.37 11.10 5.21
N ALA A 110 -6.11 12.04 5.78
CA ALA A 110 -5.55 13.12 6.61
C ALA A 110 -5.84 12.90 8.10
N GLY A 111 -6.87 12.12 8.42
CA GLY A 111 -7.22 11.69 9.78
C GLY A 111 -6.69 10.30 10.12
N THR A 112 -7.28 9.67 11.11
CA THR A 112 -6.99 8.29 11.51
C THR A 112 -8.14 7.38 11.10
N LEU A 113 -7.87 6.37 10.30
CA LEU A 113 -8.76 5.23 10.11
C LEU A 113 -8.42 4.19 11.17
N ARG A 114 -9.39 3.79 11.95
CA ARG A 114 -9.22 2.82 13.03
C ARG A 114 -10.12 1.63 12.80
N ALA A 115 -9.58 0.44 12.89
CA ALA A 115 -10.33 -0.80 12.73
C ALA A 115 -11.22 -1.06 13.95
N VAL A 116 -12.36 -1.73 13.74
CA VAL A 116 -13.12 -2.32 14.85
C VAL A 116 -12.27 -3.45 15.47
N PRO A 117 -11.96 -3.43 16.79
CA PRO A 117 -11.06 -4.41 17.40
C PRO A 117 -11.77 -5.73 17.76
N ASP A 118 -12.73 -6.14 16.95
CA ASP A 118 -13.46 -7.41 17.09
C ASP A 118 -13.24 -8.26 15.83
N PRO A 119 -12.47 -9.36 15.92
CA PRO A 119 -12.21 -10.23 14.78
C PRO A 119 -13.46 -10.87 14.17
N SER A 120 -14.54 -11.04 14.94
CA SER A 120 -15.78 -11.64 14.44
C SER A 120 -16.52 -10.76 13.42
N MET A 121 -16.18 -9.48 13.36
CA MET A 121 -16.74 -8.53 12.40
C MET A 121 -16.14 -8.65 10.99
N TYR A 122 -15.17 -9.57 10.80
CA TYR A 122 -14.46 -9.72 9.54
C TYR A 122 -14.60 -11.13 9.02
N GLU A 123 -15.40 -11.30 7.98
CA GLU A 123 -15.59 -12.60 7.31
C GLU A 123 -14.39 -12.96 6.44
N GLU A 124 -13.69 -11.96 5.89
CA GLU A 124 -12.53 -12.10 5.02
C GLU A 124 -11.23 -11.72 5.74
N ASP A 125 -10.10 -12.11 5.16
CA ASP A 125 -8.76 -11.85 5.72
C ASP A 125 -8.28 -10.40 5.52
N PHE A 126 -9.18 -9.45 5.27
CA PHE A 126 -8.83 -8.04 5.10
C PHE A 126 -9.78 -7.11 5.87
N TRP A 127 -9.29 -5.91 6.11
CA TRP A 127 -10.06 -4.82 6.71
C TRP A 127 -10.49 -3.79 5.67
N ILE A 128 -9.55 -3.27 4.88
CA ILE A 128 -9.82 -2.36 3.77
C ILE A 128 -9.28 -2.98 2.48
N SER A 129 -10.15 -3.11 1.47
CA SER A 129 -9.78 -3.61 0.14
C SER A 129 -10.10 -2.60 -0.95
N PHE A 130 -9.20 -2.50 -1.93
CA PHE A 130 -9.39 -1.77 -3.17
C PHE A 130 -9.32 -2.77 -4.32
N GLU A 131 -10.43 -2.97 -5.02
CA GLU A 131 -10.59 -4.05 -5.97
C GLU A 131 -10.99 -3.54 -7.36
N ASN A 132 -10.47 -4.17 -8.40
CA ASN A 132 -10.82 -3.87 -9.79
C ASN A 132 -10.63 -2.38 -10.15
N ILE A 133 -9.49 -1.78 -9.76
CA ILE A 133 -9.18 -0.36 -9.96
C ILE A 133 -7.94 -0.23 -10.83
N ASN A 134 -8.07 0.51 -11.92
CA ASN A 134 -6.95 0.88 -12.77
C ASN A 134 -6.37 2.22 -12.32
N GLY A 135 -5.17 2.19 -11.74
CA GLY A 135 -4.47 3.36 -11.21
C GLY A 135 -5.08 3.89 -9.91
N LEU A 136 -4.42 3.64 -8.79
CA LEU A 136 -4.79 4.10 -7.45
C LEU A 136 -3.63 4.82 -6.79
N LEU A 137 -3.90 5.99 -6.24
CA LEU A 137 -2.96 6.74 -5.42
C LEU A 137 -3.50 6.86 -4.00
N VAL A 138 -2.92 6.12 -3.05
CA VAL A 138 -3.19 6.31 -1.63
C VAL A 138 -2.14 7.25 -1.03
N THR A 139 -2.58 8.33 -0.41
CA THR A 139 -1.71 9.41 0.09
C THR A 139 -2.32 10.08 1.33
N GLY A 140 -1.58 10.96 1.96
CA GLY A 140 -2.04 11.75 3.10
C GLY A 140 -0.99 11.83 4.20
N THR A 141 -1.36 12.48 5.30
CA THR A 141 -0.54 12.59 6.52
C THR A 141 -1.18 11.85 7.69
N GLY A 142 -2.25 11.13 7.40
CA GLY A 142 -3.03 10.43 8.40
C GLY A 142 -2.46 9.07 8.81
N THR A 143 -3.23 8.38 9.60
CA THR A 143 -2.86 7.08 10.18
C THR A 143 -3.86 6.01 9.78
N VAL A 144 -3.38 4.81 9.55
CA VAL A 144 -4.20 3.60 9.42
C VAL A 144 -3.84 2.68 10.59
N ASP A 145 -4.77 2.59 11.56
CA ASP A 145 -4.59 1.90 12.82
C ASP A 145 -5.46 0.64 12.87
N GLY A 146 -4.85 -0.50 12.59
CA GLY A 146 -5.49 -1.82 12.63
C GLY A 146 -5.75 -2.34 14.03
N GLN A 147 -5.43 -1.60 15.10
CA GLN A 147 -5.59 -1.99 16.49
C GLN A 147 -5.01 -3.38 16.83
N GLY A 148 -3.87 -3.73 16.22
CA GLY A 148 -3.26 -5.05 16.34
C GLY A 148 -3.09 -5.54 17.78
N ASN A 149 -2.74 -4.65 18.72
CA ASN A 149 -2.57 -5.02 20.14
C ASN A 149 -3.84 -5.63 20.76
N ALA A 150 -5.02 -5.20 20.32
CA ALA A 150 -6.29 -5.71 20.84
C ALA A 150 -6.65 -7.10 20.29
N VAL A 151 -6.15 -7.42 19.07
CA VAL A 151 -6.57 -8.62 18.33
C VAL A 151 -5.47 -9.65 18.12
N TRP A 152 -4.21 -9.38 18.48
CA TRP A 152 -3.07 -10.28 18.22
C TRP A 152 -3.23 -11.70 18.77
N LYS A 153 -3.84 -11.84 19.93
CA LYS A 153 -4.09 -13.18 20.51
C LYS A 153 -5.03 -14.05 19.66
N TYR A 154 -5.79 -13.45 18.76
CA TYR A 154 -6.72 -14.14 17.84
C TYR A 154 -6.21 -14.14 16.40
N ASN A 155 -5.03 -13.55 16.14
CA ASN A 155 -4.61 -13.21 14.80
C ASN A 155 -3.67 -14.27 14.20
N VAL A 156 -4.08 -14.84 13.08
CA VAL A 156 -3.28 -15.73 12.22
C VAL A 156 -3.02 -15.10 10.85
N GLY A 157 -3.21 -13.81 10.68
CA GLY A 157 -3.32 -13.22 9.35
C GLY A 157 -2.47 -11.95 9.08
N ASP A 158 -2.72 -11.33 7.95
CA ASP A 158 -1.88 -10.37 7.23
C ASP A 158 -2.25 -8.89 7.48
N GLY A 159 -2.07 -8.33 8.67
CA GLY A 159 -2.24 -6.87 8.87
C GLY A 159 -1.20 -6.04 8.09
N GLY A 160 -1.59 -4.93 7.47
CA GLY A 160 -0.68 -4.03 6.75
C GLY A 160 -1.25 -3.44 5.46
N ALA A 161 -0.39 -2.75 4.67
CA ALA A 161 -0.71 -2.31 3.32
C ALA A 161 -0.25 -3.38 2.31
N ILE A 162 -1.18 -4.18 1.80
CA ILE A 162 -0.88 -5.39 1.04
C ILE A 162 -1.34 -5.25 -0.41
N ILE A 163 -0.46 -5.58 -1.35
CA ILE A 163 -0.79 -5.79 -2.77
C ILE A 163 -0.85 -7.29 -3.00
N GLY A 164 -2.01 -7.79 -3.31
CA GLY A 164 -2.28 -9.23 -3.50
C GLY A 164 -3.31 -9.75 -2.49
N SER A 165 -3.58 -11.03 -2.48
CA SER A 165 -2.76 -12.11 -3.06
C SER A 165 -2.96 -12.20 -4.58
N LEU A 166 -1.90 -12.03 -5.36
CA LEU A 166 -1.96 -12.07 -6.81
C LEU A 166 -1.76 -13.49 -7.34
N GLY A 167 -2.43 -13.82 -8.44
CA GLY A 167 -2.32 -15.13 -9.09
C GLY A 167 -3.10 -16.23 -8.38
N LYS A 168 -4.14 -15.90 -7.62
CA LYS A 168 -5.03 -16.88 -6.99
C LYS A 168 -5.98 -17.54 -8.01
N TYR A 169 -6.45 -16.75 -8.96
CA TYR A 169 -7.44 -17.17 -9.94
C TYR A 169 -6.86 -17.16 -11.36
N GLN A 170 -7.40 -18.01 -12.26
CA GLN A 170 -6.91 -18.13 -13.63
C GLN A 170 -7.07 -16.83 -14.45
N ASP A 171 -8.11 -16.07 -14.17
CA ASP A 171 -8.51 -14.89 -14.93
C ASP A 171 -8.07 -13.58 -14.26
N GLU A 172 -7.10 -13.63 -13.34
CA GLU A 172 -6.57 -12.42 -12.73
C GLU A 172 -5.76 -11.61 -13.74
N GLU A 173 -6.12 -10.33 -13.84
CA GLU A 173 -5.43 -9.39 -14.70
C GLU A 173 -4.17 -8.81 -14.03
N ASP A 174 -3.31 -8.23 -14.87
CA ASP A 174 -2.10 -7.54 -14.43
C ASP A 174 -2.42 -6.35 -13.50
N VAL A 175 -1.63 -6.17 -12.46
CA VAL A 175 -1.68 -5.02 -11.57
C VAL A 175 -0.65 -3.97 -12.02
N ARG A 176 -1.10 -2.73 -12.22
CA ARG A 176 -0.22 -1.65 -12.71
C ARG A 176 -0.51 -0.32 -12.03
N GLY A 177 0.55 0.45 -11.77
CA GLY A 177 0.42 1.85 -11.37
C GLY A 177 -0.11 2.07 -9.95
N ILE A 178 0.25 1.24 -8.97
CA ILE A 178 -0.14 1.42 -7.56
C ILE A 178 0.86 2.33 -6.85
N THR A 179 0.35 3.38 -6.23
CA THR A 179 1.16 4.26 -5.37
C THR A 179 0.53 4.39 -3.99
N VAL A 180 1.29 4.00 -2.96
CA VAL A 180 0.97 4.22 -1.55
C VAL A 180 1.95 5.24 -1.00
N LYS A 181 1.43 6.37 -0.51
CA LYS A 181 2.27 7.51 -0.13
C LYS A 181 1.80 8.21 1.14
N ASN A 182 2.78 8.68 1.95
CA ASN A 182 2.53 9.44 3.18
C ASN A 182 1.60 8.71 4.16
N CYS A 183 1.91 7.45 4.45
CA CYS A 183 1.11 6.63 5.36
C CYS A 183 1.91 6.28 6.62
N THR A 184 1.19 6.12 7.73
CA THR A 184 1.75 5.56 8.97
C THR A 184 1.05 4.24 9.27
N LEU A 185 1.84 3.19 9.52
CA LEU A 185 1.37 1.87 9.93
C LEU A 185 1.74 1.65 11.40
N ASN A 186 0.75 1.35 12.24
CA ASN A 186 0.92 1.20 13.68
C ASN A 186 0.58 -0.21 14.13
N ASN A 187 1.53 -0.87 14.81
CA ASN A 187 1.32 -2.18 15.46
C ASN A 187 0.66 -3.21 14.53
N THR A 188 1.12 -3.30 13.29
CA THR A 188 0.64 -4.28 12.31
C THR A 188 1.62 -5.44 12.17
N ASP A 189 1.12 -6.64 11.84
CA ASP A 189 1.99 -7.79 11.56
C ASP A 189 2.83 -7.55 10.32
N ASN A 190 2.26 -6.97 9.26
CA ASN A 190 3.00 -6.59 8.08
C ASN A 190 2.93 -5.07 7.86
N GLY A 191 3.98 -4.53 7.30
CA GLY A 191 4.02 -3.15 6.82
C GLY A 191 3.49 -3.07 5.40
N ILE A 192 4.40 -2.87 4.47
CA ILE A 192 4.12 -2.86 3.03
C ILE A 192 4.51 -4.21 2.44
N ARG A 193 3.53 -4.93 1.92
CA ARG A 193 3.70 -6.30 1.46
C ARG A 193 3.17 -6.48 0.04
N ILE A 194 3.94 -7.21 -0.78
CA ILE A 194 3.45 -7.77 -2.04
C ILE A 194 3.45 -9.28 -1.87
N LYS A 195 2.29 -9.93 -2.08
CA LYS A 195 2.18 -11.38 -1.98
C LYS A 195 1.56 -11.97 -3.25
N THR A 196 2.13 -13.07 -3.72
CA THR A 196 1.62 -13.80 -4.88
C THR A 196 1.53 -15.29 -4.56
N PHE A 197 0.50 -15.94 -5.07
CA PHE A 197 0.30 -17.37 -4.84
C PHE A 197 1.40 -18.21 -5.50
N GLY A 198 1.90 -19.19 -4.76
CA GLY A 198 2.69 -20.27 -5.32
C GLY A 198 1.87 -21.10 -6.31
N GLY A 199 2.46 -21.50 -7.43
CA GLY A 199 1.76 -22.23 -8.50
C GLY A 199 0.78 -21.40 -9.33
N SER A 200 0.82 -20.07 -9.20
CA SER A 200 -0.08 -19.13 -9.91
C SER A 200 0.00 -19.26 -11.44
N PRO A 201 -1.08 -18.89 -12.17
CA PRO A 201 -0.98 -18.65 -13.62
C PRO A 201 -0.02 -17.48 -13.90
N PRO A 202 0.51 -17.37 -15.14
CA PRO A 202 1.33 -16.24 -15.53
C PRO A 202 0.54 -14.93 -15.52
N SER A 203 1.05 -13.92 -14.80
CA SER A 203 0.53 -12.56 -14.78
C SER A 203 1.65 -11.59 -14.38
N GLN A 204 1.36 -10.30 -14.26
CA GLN A 204 2.36 -9.31 -13.92
C GLN A 204 1.84 -8.26 -12.94
N ALA A 205 2.73 -7.83 -12.01
CA ALA A 205 2.52 -6.63 -11.24
C ALA A 205 3.70 -5.66 -11.43
N SER A 206 3.40 -4.40 -11.76
CA SER A 206 4.42 -3.42 -12.13
C SER A 206 4.04 -1.98 -11.81
N GLY A 207 5.08 -1.10 -11.74
CA GLY A 207 4.88 0.31 -11.47
C GLY A 207 4.35 0.58 -10.08
N ILE A 208 4.86 -0.15 -9.08
CA ILE A 208 4.44 -0.06 -7.69
C ILE A 208 5.38 0.89 -6.95
N LEU A 209 4.82 1.86 -6.24
CA LEU A 209 5.56 2.81 -5.44
C LEU A 209 5.01 2.87 -4.01
N PHE A 210 5.89 2.60 -3.05
CA PHE A 210 5.69 2.91 -1.64
C PHE A 210 6.61 4.06 -1.26
N GLN A 211 6.05 5.19 -0.82
CA GLN A 211 6.81 6.39 -0.55
C GLN A 211 6.39 7.10 0.73
N ASP A 212 7.37 7.62 1.47
CA ASP A 212 7.13 8.40 2.70
C ASP A 212 6.27 7.62 3.72
N ILE A 213 6.65 6.37 4.01
CA ILE A 213 5.93 5.48 4.93
C ILE A 213 6.62 5.46 6.29
N VAL A 214 5.83 5.63 7.34
CA VAL A 214 6.27 5.51 8.73
C VAL A 214 5.78 4.19 9.31
N MET A 215 6.71 3.40 9.83
CA MET A 215 6.46 2.15 10.53
C MET A 215 6.54 2.38 12.03
N ASN A 216 5.48 2.09 12.77
CA ASN A 216 5.49 2.18 14.22
C ASN A 216 5.20 0.79 14.82
N ARG A 217 6.26 0.14 15.33
CA ARG A 217 6.20 -1.21 15.89
C ARG A 217 5.59 -2.24 14.95
N VAL A 218 5.96 -2.19 13.68
CA VAL A 218 5.52 -3.15 12.65
C VAL A 218 6.41 -4.39 12.71
N LYS A 219 5.81 -5.60 12.68
CA LYS A 219 6.58 -6.85 12.81
C LYS A 219 7.41 -7.12 11.57
N ASN A 220 6.82 -7.03 10.39
CA ASN A 220 7.48 -7.29 9.11
C ASN A 220 7.34 -6.04 8.20
N PRO A 221 8.26 -5.07 8.26
CA PRO A 221 8.04 -3.77 7.61
C PRO A 221 7.95 -3.81 6.08
N ILE A 222 8.90 -4.46 5.41
CA ILE A 222 8.98 -4.55 3.95
C ILE A 222 9.04 -6.00 3.52
N ILE A 223 8.04 -6.45 2.75
CA ILE A 223 7.95 -7.85 2.31
C ILE A 223 7.59 -7.94 0.82
N ILE A 224 8.30 -8.81 0.11
CA ILE A 224 7.83 -9.47 -1.10
C ILE A 224 7.81 -10.98 -0.82
N ASP A 225 6.67 -11.63 -1.05
CA ASP A 225 6.46 -13.05 -0.81
C ASP A 225 5.78 -13.71 -2.01
N GLN A 226 6.54 -14.39 -2.84
CA GLN A 226 6.05 -15.11 -4.02
C GLN A 226 5.84 -16.61 -3.79
N PHE A 227 5.68 -17.00 -2.53
CA PHE A 227 5.42 -18.39 -2.10
C PHE A 227 4.19 -18.47 -1.18
N TYR A 228 3.30 -17.48 -1.27
CA TYR A 228 2.11 -17.44 -0.43
C TYR A 228 1.16 -18.60 -0.78
N GLY A 229 0.57 -19.23 0.24
CA GLY A 229 -0.38 -20.33 0.10
C GLY A 229 0.22 -21.67 -0.30
N ASN A 230 1.19 -21.71 -1.21
CA ASN A 230 1.91 -22.92 -1.61
C ASN A 230 3.41 -22.68 -1.68
N LYS A 231 4.15 -23.26 -0.73
CA LYS A 231 5.59 -23.06 -0.59
C LYS A 231 6.42 -23.91 -1.54
N GLU A 232 5.83 -24.96 -2.11
CA GLU A 232 6.53 -25.94 -2.97
C GLU A 232 6.51 -25.54 -4.44
N SER A 233 5.49 -24.81 -4.87
CA SER A 233 5.35 -24.38 -6.26
C SER A 233 5.68 -22.89 -6.38
N PRO A 234 6.61 -22.52 -7.29
CA PRO A 234 6.95 -21.11 -7.48
C PRO A 234 5.79 -20.33 -8.12
N SER A 235 5.64 -19.07 -7.73
CA SER A 235 4.71 -18.16 -8.41
C SER A 235 5.22 -17.82 -9.81
N ARG A 236 4.30 -17.64 -10.76
CA ARG A 236 4.58 -17.16 -12.13
C ARG A 236 4.13 -15.71 -12.34
N VAL A 237 3.75 -15.01 -11.29
CA VAL A 237 3.47 -13.55 -11.32
C VAL A 237 4.78 -12.78 -11.42
N LYS A 238 5.03 -12.12 -12.55
CA LYS A 238 6.25 -11.32 -12.75
C LYS A 238 6.15 -9.98 -12.00
N LEU A 239 7.02 -9.77 -11.01
CA LEU A 239 7.13 -8.49 -10.28
C LEU A 239 8.25 -7.64 -10.88
N ARG A 240 7.92 -6.40 -11.28
CA ARG A 240 8.92 -5.46 -11.79
C ARG A 240 8.57 -4.01 -11.49
N ASP A 241 9.57 -3.14 -11.50
CA ASP A 241 9.41 -1.71 -11.27
C ASP A 241 8.75 -1.41 -9.90
N VAL A 242 9.25 -2.08 -8.85
CA VAL A 242 8.81 -1.87 -7.46
C VAL A 242 9.77 -0.91 -6.77
N ARG A 243 9.25 0.17 -6.22
CA ARG A 243 10.06 1.21 -5.58
C ARG A 243 9.63 1.43 -4.13
N TYR A 244 10.60 1.34 -3.23
CA TYR A 244 10.49 1.70 -1.82
C TYR A 244 11.34 2.95 -1.58
N HIS A 245 10.69 4.07 -1.26
CA HIS A 245 11.37 5.34 -1.09
C HIS A 245 11.01 5.99 0.24
N ASN A 246 12.03 6.39 1.02
CA ASN A 246 11.84 7.07 2.31
C ASN A 246 10.91 6.29 3.25
N ILE A 247 11.31 5.05 3.59
CA ILE A 247 10.60 4.18 4.55
C ILE A 247 11.37 4.20 5.85
N ARG A 248 10.71 4.61 6.95
CA ARG A 248 11.37 4.78 8.25
C ARG A 248 10.53 4.28 9.41
N GLY A 249 11.17 4.04 10.54
CA GLY A 249 10.49 3.75 11.80
C GLY A 249 11.00 2.51 12.51
N THR A 250 10.10 1.73 13.11
CA THR A 250 10.47 0.63 14.03
C THR A 250 9.84 -0.69 13.65
N SER A 251 10.62 -1.75 13.83
CA SER A 251 10.23 -3.15 13.64
C SER A 251 10.27 -3.91 14.96
N THR A 252 9.29 -4.80 15.18
CA THR A 252 9.30 -5.75 16.29
C THR A 252 9.96 -7.09 15.93
N SER A 253 10.39 -7.29 14.67
CA SER A 253 11.23 -8.41 14.26
C SER A 253 12.61 -7.94 13.82
N VAL A 254 13.58 -8.83 13.88
CA VAL A 254 14.97 -8.58 13.46
C VAL A 254 15.13 -8.50 11.93
N VAL A 255 14.16 -8.96 11.15
CA VAL A 255 14.18 -8.86 9.70
C VAL A 255 13.30 -7.68 9.29
N GLY A 256 13.91 -6.57 8.89
CA GLY A 256 13.21 -5.37 8.46
C GLY A 256 12.85 -5.36 6.98
N VAL A 257 13.65 -6.03 6.15
CA VAL A 257 13.44 -6.19 4.72
C VAL A 257 13.51 -7.66 4.36
N ASN A 258 12.41 -8.20 3.81
CA ASN A 258 12.31 -9.61 3.42
C ASN A 258 11.76 -9.71 2.00
N ILE A 259 12.65 -9.97 1.04
CA ILE A 259 12.30 -10.04 -0.38
C ILE A 259 12.53 -11.46 -0.88
N LYS A 260 11.45 -12.25 -0.98
CA LYS A 260 11.46 -13.63 -1.47
C LYS A 260 10.76 -13.72 -2.82
N CYS A 261 11.55 -13.63 -3.88
CA CYS A 261 11.04 -13.74 -5.24
C CYS A 261 11.14 -15.17 -5.76
N SER A 262 10.26 -15.50 -6.70
CA SER A 262 10.23 -16.78 -7.40
C SER A 262 11.52 -16.98 -8.21
N HIS A 263 12.04 -18.19 -8.20
CA HIS A 263 13.19 -18.53 -9.04
C HIS A 263 12.82 -18.64 -10.53
N THR A 264 11.57 -18.93 -10.85
CA THR A 264 11.10 -19.03 -12.24
C THR A 264 10.86 -17.66 -12.88
N VAL A 265 10.45 -16.66 -12.07
CA VAL A 265 10.23 -15.27 -12.49
C VAL A 265 10.83 -14.32 -11.44
N PRO A 266 12.16 -14.16 -11.40
CA PRO A 266 12.83 -13.29 -10.45
C PRO A 266 12.28 -11.86 -10.50
N CYS A 267 12.28 -11.19 -9.35
CA CYS A 267 11.86 -9.78 -9.32
C CYS A 267 12.88 -8.88 -10.02
N GLU A 268 12.40 -8.00 -10.87
CA GLU A 268 13.24 -7.11 -11.68
C GLU A 268 13.02 -5.64 -11.32
N ARG A 269 14.10 -4.85 -11.32
CA ARG A 269 14.07 -3.40 -11.07
C ARG A 269 13.34 -3.05 -9.76
N VAL A 270 13.69 -3.76 -8.69
CA VAL A 270 13.23 -3.42 -7.34
C VAL A 270 14.25 -2.46 -6.74
N SER A 271 13.81 -1.30 -6.30
CA SER A 271 14.68 -0.27 -5.73
C SER A 271 14.28 0.10 -4.31
N LEU A 272 15.29 0.20 -3.43
CA LEU A 272 15.17 0.66 -2.06
C LEU A 272 16.02 1.92 -1.88
N SER A 273 15.39 3.03 -1.54
CA SER A 273 16.11 4.28 -1.31
C SER A 273 15.67 4.96 -0.02
N ASN A 274 16.64 5.39 0.79
CA ASN A 274 16.41 6.00 2.10
C ASN A 274 15.54 5.13 3.02
N ILE A 275 16.03 3.93 3.33
CA ILE A 275 15.40 3.01 4.28
C ILE A 275 16.05 3.22 5.66
N SER A 276 15.22 3.47 6.69
CA SER A 276 15.68 3.71 8.06
C SER A 276 14.79 3.01 9.08
N LEU A 277 15.00 1.73 9.28
CA LEU A 277 14.24 0.89 10.20
C LEU A 277 15.10 0.51 11.41
N LYS A 278 14.51 0.53 12.62
CA LYS A 278 15.17 0.12 13.86
C LYS A 278 14.39 -1.01 14.52
N TYR A 279 15.12 -1.98 15.06
CA TYR A 279 14.53 -3.05 15.85
C TYR A 279 14.13 -2.54 17.26
N VAL A 280 12.89 -2.87 17.69
CA VAL A 280 12.36 -2.52 19.02
C VAL A 280 11.57 -3.69 19.64
N GLY A 281 11.94 -4.94 19.34
CA GLY A 281 11.31 -6.13 19.92
C GLY A 281 11.66 -6.34 21.39
N GLU A 282 11.00 -7.32 22.03
CA GLU A 282 11.07 -7.54 23.48
C GLU A 282 12.40 -8.13 24.00
N LYS A 283 13.21 -8.74 23.14
CA LYS A 283 14.48 -9.30 23.57
C LYS A 283 15.53 -8.21 23.68
N LYS A 284 16.04 -7.99 24.88
CA LYS A 284 17.19 -7.13 25.23
C LYS A 284 18.52 -7.61 24.61
N SER A 285 18.53 -8.24 23.46
CA SER A 285 19.74 -8.62 22.75
C SER A 285 20.06 -7.53 21.73
N ASN A 286 21.34 -7.19 21.59
CA ASN A 286 21.88 -6.27 20.57
C ASN A 286 21.71 -6.84 19.15
N HIS A 287 20.50 -7.26 18.79
CA HIS A 287 20.23 -7.72 17.43
C HIS A 287 20.12 -6.52 16.51
N GLU A 288 21.03 -6.44 15.57
CA GLU A 288 20.91 -5.52 14.46
C GLU A 288 19.78 -5.97 13.53
N ILE A 289 19.01 -5.01 13.05
CA ILE A 289 17.99 -5.27 12.05
C ILE A 289 18.67 -5.70 10.74
N SER A 290 18.09 -6.67 10.05
CA SER A 290 18.68 -7.31 8.87
C SER A 290 17.78 -7.27 7.63
N SER A 291 18.40 -7.53 6.47
CA SER A 291 17.73 -7.76 5.19
C SER A 291 17.93 -9.20 4.73
N VAL A 292 16.89 -9.82 4.17
CA VAL A 292 16.92 -11.15 3.55
C VAL A 292 16.32 -11.06 2.16
N CYS A 293 17.08 -11.45 1.12
CA CYS A 293 16.64 -11.38 -0.25
C CYS A 293 17.00 -12.63 -1.04
N THR A 294 16.07 -13.10 -1.88
CA THR A 294 16.30 -14.20 -2.81
C THR A 294 15.68 -13.90 -4.17
N ASN A 295 16.37 -14.27 -5.25
CA ASN A 295 15.90 -14.16 -6.64
C ASN A 295 15.40 -12.76 -7.03
N ALA A 296 16.04 -11.70 -6.56
CA ALA A 296 15.67 -10.32 -6.83
C ALA A 296 16.86 -9.52 -7.37
N LYS A 297 16.63 -8.74 -8.44
CA LYS A 297 17.57 -7.74 -8.93
C LYS A 297 17.27 -6.40 -8.23
N LEU A 298 18.10 -6.05 -7.24
CA LEU A 298 17.90 -4.95 -6.33
C LEU A 298 18.84 -3.78 -6.65
N ASN A 299 18.30 -2.56 -6.55
CA ASN A 299 19.07 -1.32 -6.62
C ASN A 299 18.90 -0.56 -5.31
N TYR A 300 19.97 -0.05 -4.76
CA TYR A 300 19.99 0.69 -3.51
C TYR A 300 20.49 2.12 -3.72
N ALA A 301 19.88 3.08 -3.01
CA ALA A 301 20.28 4.47 -3.02
C ALA A 301 20.10 5.15 -1.67
N GLY A 302 20.95 6.10 -1.33
CA GLY A 302 20.90 6.84 -0.08
C GLY A 302 21.13 5.96 1.15
N PHE A 303 20.60 6.38 2.29
CA PHE A 303 20.77 5.69 3.57
C PHE A 303 20.05 4.34 3.60
N GLN A 304 20.71 3.31 4.14
CA GLN A 304 20.17 1.96 4.27
C GLN A 304 20.39 1.39 5.67
N LEU A 305 19.30 1.23 6.41
CA LEU A 305 19.24 0.48 7.67
C LEU A 305 17.91 -0.31 7.66
N PRO A 306 17.93 -1.64 7.58
CA PRO A 306 19.08 -2.56 7.59
C PRO A 306 19.99 -2.41 6.38
N SER A 307 21.19 -2.97 6.52
CA SER A 307 22.15 -3.04 5.42
C SER A 307 21.58 -3.75 4.20
N PRO A 308 21.99 -3.36 2.98
CA PRO A 308 21.59 -4.03 1.75
C PRO A 308 21.77 -5.55 1.80
N CYS A 309 20.88 -6.29 1.14
CA CYS A 309 21.06 -7.72 0.90
C CYS A 309 22.37 -7.99 0.13
N ARG A 310 23.10 -8.99 0.58
CA ARG A 310 24.32 -9.49 -0.06
C ARG A 310 23.99 -10.52 -1.12
#